data_eda2c3a7c30abba97e36e7a14b13946d
#
_entry.id   eda2c3a7c30abba97e36e7a14b13946d
#
_cell.length_a   1.000
_cell.length_b   1.000
_cell.length_c   1.000
_cell.angle_alpha   90.00
_cell.angle_beta   90.00
_cell.angle_gamma   90.00
#
_symmetry.space_group_name_H-M   'P 1'
#
loop_
_entity.id
_entity.type
_entity.pdbx_description
1 polymer ?
#
loop_
_entity_poly.entity_id
_entity_poly.type
_entity_poly.pdbx_seq_one_letter_code
_entity_poly.pdbx_strand_id
1 'polypeptide(L)'
;MDFDRFTAVLLRWPDGMPEFTEEELERLQAGHLSFLARMHEEGKALAAGPFFESPDERLRGMALFRTDVEQTRALLAEDPSVQAGRRAPEVTTWLVPTGLLPA
;
A
#
# COMPACT_ATOMS: atom_id res chain seq x y z
N MET A 1 -8.31 21.95 16.92
CA MET A 1 -8.07 20.51 17.05
C MET A 1 -6.73 20.16 16.43
N ASP A 2 -5.93 19.37 17.12
CA ASP A 2 -4.66 18.92 16.59
C ASP A 2 -4.82 17.60 15.84
N PHE A 3 -3.96 17.39 14.85
CA PHE A 3 -3.96 16.19 14.03
C PHE A 3 -2.58 15.57 14.00
N ASP A 4 -2.56 14.24 13.98
CA ASP A 4 -1.39 13.47 13.59
C ASP A 4 -1.42 13.27 12.08
N ARG A 5 -0.26 13.23 11.45
CA ARG A 5 -0.12 13.00 10.03
C ARG A 5 0.24 11.55 9.77
N PHE A 6 -0.55 10.91 8.94
CA PHE A 6 -0.24 9.59 8.40
C PHE A 6 -0.28 9.67 6.88
N THR A 7 0.16 8.61 6.23
CA THR A 7 0.07 8.50 4.78
C THR A 7 -0.84 7.33 4.45
N ALA A 8 -1.94 7.63 3.78
CA ALA A 8 -2.87 6.62 3.28
C ALA A 8 -2.44 6.19 1.88
N VAL A 9 -2.40 4.90 1.65
CA VAL A 9 -2.06 4.30 0.36
C VAL A 9 -3.24 3.47 -0.11
N LEU A 10 -3.79 3.82 -1.27
CA LEU A 10 -4.78 3.01 -1.95
C LEU A 10 -4.07 2.17 -3.01
N LEU A 11 -4.27 0.86 -2.97
CA LEU A 11 -3.64 -0.07 -3.89
C LEU A 11 -4.63 -0.42 -5.00
N ARG A 12 -4.30 -0.03 -6.22
CA ARG A 12 -5.14 -0.22 -7.40
C ARG A 12 -4.46 -1.10 -8.44
N TRP A 13 -5.28 -1.74 -9.27
CA TRP A 13 -4.81 -2.25 -10.54
C TRP A 13 -4.74 -1.08 -11.52
N PRO A 14 -3.59 -0.85 -12.16
CA PRO A 14 -3.45 0.26 -13.10
C PRO A 14 -4.16 -0.01 -14.42
N ASP A 15 -4.44 1.06 -15.17
CA ASP A 15 -4.87 0.96 -16.55
C ASP A 15 -3.71 0.38 -17.38
N GLY A 16 -4.03 -0.41 -18.39
CA GLY A 16 -3.02 -0.99 -19.27
C GLY A 16 -2.06 -1.94 -18.54
N MET A 17 -2.54 -2.59 -17.50
CA MET A 17 -1.74 -3.55 -16.73
C MET A 17 -1.20 -4.65 -17.66
N PRO A 18 0.10 -5.02 -17.51
CA PRO A 18 0.66 -6.13 -18.29
C PRO A 18 -0.08 -7.43 -18.02
N GLU A 19 0.01 -8.35 -18.97
CA GLU A 19 -0.48 -9.71 -18.75
C GLU A 19 0.55 -10.49 -17.94
N PHE A 20 0.08 -11.31 -17.02
CA PHE A 20 0.92 -12.13 -16.17
C PHE A 20 0.45 -13.58 -16.23
N THR A 21 1.41 -14.52 -16.17
CA THR A 21 1.10 -15.92 -15.96
C THR A 21 0.66 -16.16 -14.52
N GLU A 22 0.02 -17.28 -14.23
CA GLU A 22 -0.34 -17.65 -12.87
C GLU A 22 0.89 -17.71 -11.95
N GLU A 23 1.98 -18.26 -12.46
CA GLU A 23 3.24 -18.35 -11.73
C GLU A 23 3.80 -16.97 -11.39
N GLU A 24 3.77 -16.05 -12.34
CA GLU A 24 4.18 -14.66 -12.10
C GLU A 24 3.30 -13.98 -11.06
N LEU A 25 1.98 -14.17 -11.13
CA LEU A 25 1.05 -13.61 -10.15
C LEU A 25 1.32 -14.16 -8.74
N GLU A 26 1.61 -15.44 -8.60
CA GLU A 26 1.96 -16.04 -7.31
C GLU A 26 3.24 -15.41 -6.73
N ARG A 27 4.27 -15.24 -7.56
CA ARG A 27 5.52 -14.61 -7.13
C ARG A 27 5.31 -13.15 -6.72
N LEU A 28 4.54 -12.41 -7.51
CA LEU A 28 4.27 -11.00 -7.21
C LEU A 28 3.45 -10.85 -5.93
N GLN A 29 2.48 -11.73 -5.71
CA GLN A 29 1.70 -11.74 -4.49
C GLN A 29 2.56 -12.05 -3.28
N ALA A 30 3.42 -13.06 -3.36
CA ALA A 30 4.34 -13.41 -2.28
C ALA A 30 5.30 -12.26 -1.98
N GLY A 31 5.85 -11.62 -3.01
CA GLY A 31 6.74 -10.47 -2.86
C GLY A 31 6.05 -9.27 -2.25
N HIS A 32 4.80 -9.01 -2.64
CA HIS A 32 3.98 -7.94 -2.08
C HIS A 32 3.73 -8.16 -0.57
N LEU A 33 3.32 -9.36 -0.20
CA LEU A 33 3.06 -9.70 1.21
C LEU A 33 4.33 -9.63 2.06
N SER A 34 5.47 -10.08 1.52
CA SER A 34 6.77 -9.96 2.19
C SER A 34 7.17 -8.50 2.39
N PHE A 35 6.93 -7.66 1.38
CA PHE A 35 7.18 -6.22 1.48
C PHE A 35 6.34 -5.59 2.59
N LEU A 36 5.03 -5.86 2.62
CA LEU A 36 4.14 -5.32 3.66
C LEU A 36 4.53 -5.79 5.06
N ALA A 37 4.90 -7.06 5.21
CA ALA A 37 5.36 -7.60 6.48
C ALA A 37 6.62 -6.87 6.96
N ARG A 38 7.57 -6.62 6.07
CA ARG A 38 8.78 -5.87 6.38
C ARG A 38 8.47 -4.44 6.80
N MET A 39 7.54 -3.77 6.11
CA MET A 39 7.14 -2.41 6.46
C MET A 39 6.54 -2.34 7.86
N HIS A 40 5.74 -3.33 8.21
CA HIS A 40 5.16 -3.44 9.56
C HIS A 40 6.25 -3.71 10.61
N GLU A 41 7.14 -4.67 10.37
CA GLU A 41 8.24 -5.01 11.29
C GLU A 41 9.18 -3.83 11.54
N GLU A 42 9.43 -3.02 10.51
CA GLU A 42 10.29 -1.83 10.64
C GLU A 42 9.55 -0.63 11.25
N GLY A 43 8.29 -0.79 11.63
CA GLY A 43 7.49 0.26 12.24
C GLY A 43 7.04 1.34 11.28
N LYS A 44 7.14 1.12 9.98
CA LYS A 44 6.76 2.10 8.95
C LYS A 44 5.28 2.02 8.59
N ALA A 45 4.71 0.82 8.56
CA ALA A 45 3.29 0.61 8.28
C ALA A 45 2.54 0.21 9.55
N LEU A 46 1.43 0.89 9.82
CA LEU A 46 0.52 0.57 10.92
C LEU A 46 -0.39 -0.59 10.57
N ALA A 47 -0.90 -0.59 9.35
CA ALA A 47 -1.87 -1.57 8.89
C ALA A 47 -1.81 -1.66 7.36
N ALA A 48 -2.17 -2.82 6.83
CA ALA A 48 -2.31 -3.04 5.39
C ALA A 48 -3.18 -4.27 5.18
N GLY A 49 -3.97 -4.27 4.13
CA GLY A 49 -4.77 -5.42 3.79
C GLY A 49 -5.59 -5.24 2.53
N PRO A 50 -6.09 -6.36 1.98
CA PRO A 50 -6.96 -6.31 0.82
C PRO A 50 -8.37 -5.89 1.18
N PHE A 51 -9.08 -5.31 0.21
CA PHE A 51 -10.50 -5.08 0.34
C PHE A 51 -11.28 -6.33 -0.08
N PHE A 52 -12.35 -6.59 0.64
CA PHE A 52 -13.28 -7.66 0.34
C PHE A 52 -14.54 -7.05 -0.28
N GLU A 53 -14.94 -7.56 -1.44
CA GLU A 53 -16.14 -7.10 -2.15
C GLU A 53 -16.19 -5.58 -2.41
N SER A 54 -15.06 -5.00 -2.83
CA SER A 54 -15.02 -3.57 -3.18
C SER A 54 -15.95 -3.27 -4.37
N PRO A 55 -16.79 -2.20 -4.29
CA PRO A 55 -17.61 -1.78 -5.44
C PRO A 55 -16.78 -1.39 -6.65
N ASP A 56 -15.57 -0.92 -6.45
CA ASP A 56 -14.60 -0.64 -7.50
C ASP A 56 -13.64 -1.83 -7.60
N GLU A 57 -13.78 -2.62 -8.66
CA GLU A 57 -12.97 -3.81 -8.87
C GLU A 57 -11.47 -3.53 -8.96
N ARG A 58 -11.08 -2.33 -9.34
CA ARG A 58 -9.68 -1.94 -9.44
C ARG A 58 -9.08 -1.54 -8.11
N LEU A 59 -9.91 -1.14 -7.15
CA LEU A 59 -9.46 -0.78 -5.81
C LEU A 59 -9.31 -2.06 -4.99
N ARG A 60 -8.04 -2.47 -4.76
CA ARG A 60 -7.74 -3.80 -4.25
C ARG A 60 -7.43 -3.85 -2.76
N GLY A 61 -7.01 -2.75 -2.18
CA GLY A 61 -6.68 -2.71 -0.77
C GLY A 61 -6.12 -1.37 -0.34
N MET A 62 -5.68 -1.28 0.91
CA MET A 62 -5.05 -0.07 1.43
C MET A 62 -3.97 -0.39 2.45
N ALA A 63 -3.11 0.58 2.66
CA ALA A 63 -2.11 0.55 3.71
C ALA A 63 -2.06 1.92 4.40
N LEU A 64 -1.64 1.93 5.65
CA LEU A 64 -1.46 3.15 6.43
C LEU A 64 -0.03 3.20 6.93
N PHE A 65 0.69 4.26 6.53
CA PHE A 65 2.09 4.45 6.86
C PHE A 65 2.29 5.62 7.83
N ARG A 66 3.33 5.51 8.68
CA ARG A 66 3.79 6.61 9.54
C ARG A 66 4.69 7.58 8.79
N THR A 67 5.36 7.11 7.75
CA THR A 67 6.26 7.91 6.92
C THR A 67 5.48 8.95 6.12
N ASP A 68 6.14 10.04 5.70
CA ASP A 68 5.48 11.06 4.88
C ASP A 68 5.24 10.55 3.44
N VAL A 69 4.58 11.35 2.62
CA VAL A 69 4.20 10.96 1.26
C VAL A 69 5.43 10.62 0.41
N GLU A 70 6.49 11.43 0.46
CA GLU A 70 7.69 11.18 -0.34
C GLU A 70 8.43 9.91 0.10
N GLN A 71 8.60 9.75 1.41
CA GLN A 71 9.22 8.55 1.98
C GLN A 71 8.40 7.31 1.64
N THR A 72 7.08 7.41 1.77
CA THR A 72 6.18 6.30 1.46
C THR A 72 6.26 5.90 -0.01
N ARG A 73 6.29 6.86 -0.93
CA ARG A 73 6.47 6.57 -2.35
C ARG A 73 7.78 5.84 -2.64
N ALA A 74 8.87 6.29 -2.00
CA ALA A 74 10.17 5.64 -2.15
C ALA A 74 10.14 4.19 -1.64
N LEU A 75 9.48 3.95 -0.52
CA LEU A 75 9.32 2.61 0.03
C LEU A 75 8.47 1.72 -0.87
N LEU A 76 7.35 2.22 -1.38
CA LEU A 76 6.46 1.48 -2.26
C LEU A 76 7.14 1.06 -3.57
N ALA A 77 8.12 1.84 -4.03
CA ALA A 77 8.91 1.49 -5.21
C ALA A 77 9.75 0.22 -5.02
N GLU A 78 9.92 -0.25 -3.78
CA GLU A 78 10.62 -1.50 -3.46
C GLU A 78 9.69 -2.73 -3.54
N ASP A 79 8.37 -2.52 -3.63
CA ASP A 79 7.39 -3.62 -3.74
C ASP A 79 7.48 -4.24 -5.14
N PRO A 80 7.79 -5.54 -5.27
CA PRO A 80 7.88 -6.20 -6.57
C PRO A 80 6.61 -6.07 -7.42
N SER A 81 5.44 -6.04 -6.79
CA SER A 81 4.17 -5.91 -7.51
C SER A 81 3.98 -4.52 -8.11
N VAL A 82 4.54 -3.50 -7.47
CA VAL A 82 4.55 -2.12 -7.98
C VAL A 82 5.55 -2.02 -9.12
N GLN A 83 6.75 -2.57 -8.96
CA GLN A 83 7.80 -2.57 -9.97
C GLN A 83 7.33 -3.24 -11.28
N ALA A 84 6.58 -4.33 -11.16
CA ALA A 84 6.09 -5.08 -12.31
C ALA A 84 4.86 -4.46 -12.97
N GLY A 85 4.27 -3.41 -12.40
CA GLY A 85 3.06 -2.79 -12.93
C GLY A 85 1.77 -3.55 -12.59
N ARG A 86 1.80 -4.44 -11.60
CA ARG A 86 0.61 -5.13 -11.10
C ARG A 86 -0.24 -4.23 -10.19
N ARG A 87 0.41 -3.37 -9.40
CA ARG A 87 -0.25 -2.42 -8.51
C ARG A 87 0.22 -1.00 -8.76
N ALA A 88 -0.72 -0.07 -8.72
CA ALA A 88 -0.44 1.37 -8.81
C ALA A 88 -0.92 2.01 -7.51
N PRO A 89 -0.01 2.37 -6.61
CA PRO A 89 -0.40 2.99 -5.35
C PRO A 89 -0.79 4.45 -5.55
N GLU A 90 -1.88 4.86 -4.91
CA GLU A 90 -2.26 6.26 -4.76
C GLU A 90 -1.91 6.66 -3.34
N VAL A 91 -1.12 7.71 -3.18
CA VAL A 91 -0.51 8.09 -1.90
C VAL A 91 -0.97 9.48 -1.51
N THR A 92 -1.52 9.60 -0.30
CA THR A 92 -2.08 10.87 0.18
C THR A 92 -1.84 11.05 1.68
N THR A 93 -1.61 12.29 2.10
CA THR A 93 -1.57 12.60 3.53
C THR A 93 -2.97 12.47 4.13
N TRP A 94 -3.07 11.76 5.24
CA TRP A 94 -4.30 11.62 6.00
C TRP A 94 -4.12 12.23 7.38
N LEU A 95 -4.90 13.26 7.69
CA LEU A 95 -4.89 13.89 9.00
C LEU A 95 -5.88 13.18 9.91
N VAL A 96 -5.38 12.65 11.00
CA VAL A 96 -6.17 11.91 11.99
C VAL A 96 -6.13 12.68 13.30
N PRO A 97 -7.27 12.88 13.98
CA PRO A 97 -7.24 13.58 15.29
C PRO A 97 -6.22 12.94 16.22
N THR A 98 -5.44 13.78 16.87
CA THR A 98 -4.34 13.35 17.72
C THR A 98 -4.80 12.32 18.75
N GLY A 99 -4.08 11.21 18.80
CA GLY A 99 -4.32 10.13 19.77
C GLY A 99 -5.31 9.06 19.33
N LEU A 100 -5.97 9.19 18.18
CA LEU A 100 -6.87 8.14 17.68
C LEU A 100 -6.11 6.91 17.19
N LEU A 101 -4.93 7.11 16.61
CA LEU A 101 -4.07 6.03 16.15
C LEU A 101 -2.72 6.08 16.88
N PRO A 102 -2.08 4.94 17.11
CA PRO A 102 -0.73 4.93 17.67
C PRO A 102 0.24 5.65 16.76
N ALA A 103 0.95 6.60 17.30
CA ALA A 103 1.94 7.35 16.56
C ALA A 103 3.26 6.58 16.43
#